data_392447e04f0b6b5fbb31bf7dc5563d3f
#
_entry.id   392447e04f0b6b5fbb31bf7dc5563d3f
#
_cell.length_a   1.000
_cell.length_b   1.000
_cell.length_c   1.000
_cell.angle_alpha   90.00
_cell.angle_beta   90.00
_cell.angle_gamma   90.00
#
_symmetry.space_group_name_H-M   'P 1'
#
loop_
_entity.id
_entity.type
_entity.pdbx_description
1 polymer ?
#
loop_
_entity_poly.entity_id
_entity_poly.type
_entity_poly.pdbx_seq_one_letter_code
_entity_poly.pdbx_strand_id
1 'polypeptide(L)'
;MRKINVLGVKFSDINDQELDEILRSNISESNNFKIITPNPEIVMRAQKDHELIGLINSAGLVLKDGVGIVIAQKIAGIEGEGRQTGFDTLRKILSIADEMSLDIYIVGAKQETLDQAIENIKKDYKNLNIVGSH
;
A
#
# COMPACT_ATOMS: atom_id res chain seq x y z
N MET A 1 6.18 12.92 9.39
CA MET A 1 5.40 12.68 8.15
C MET A 1 4.05 13.38 8.25
N ARG A 2 3.76 14.21 7.28
CA ARG A 2 2.47 14.91 7.19
C ARG A 2 1.34 13.92 6.90
N LYS A 3 0.19 14.13 7.51
CA LYS A 3 -1.04 13.35 7.24
C LYS A 3 -2.18 14.27 6.82
N ILE A 4 -2.99 13.80 5.90
CA ILE A 4 -4.19 14.48 5.41
C ILE A 4 -5.41 13.68 5.85
N ASN A 5 -6.35 14.34 6.51
CA ASN A 5 -7.61 13.72 6.93
C ASN A 5 -8.66 13.88 5.83
N VAL A 6 -9.12 12.75 5.31
CA VAL A 6 -10.26 12.69 4.39
C VAL A 6 -11.31 11.76 5.02
N LEU A 7 -12.42 12.32 5.44
CA LEU A 7 -13.52 11.56 6.05
C LEU A 7 -13.09 10.66 7.23
N GLY A 8 -12.20 11.14 8.07
CA GLY A 8 -11.70 10.40 9.24
C GLY A 8 -10.51 9.46 8.95
N VAL A 9 -10.20 9.19 7.70
CA VAL A 9 -9.01 8.43 7.30
C VAL A 9 -7.82 9.37 7.17
N LYS A 10 -6.74 9.07 7.87
CA LYS A 10 -5.50 9.87 7.93
C LYS A 10 -4.49 9.36 6.91
N PHE A 11 -4.56 9.87 5.70
CA PHE A 11 -3.65 9.50 4.62
C PHE A 11 -2.25 10.07 4.84
N SER A 12 -1.24 9.28 4.56
CA SER A 12 0.15 9.73 4.50
C SER A 12 0.36 10.62 3.28
N ASP A 13 0.82 11.84 3.50
CA ASP A 13 1.05 12.82 2.43
C ASP A 13 2.53 12.82 2.07
N ILE A 14 2.89 11.92 1.18
CA ILE A 14 4.26 11.67 0.74
C ILE A 14 4.33 11.59 -0.78
N ASN A 15 5.45 12.00 -1.34
CA ASN A 15 5.73 11.82 -2.76
C ASN A 15 6.34 10.44 -3.04
N ASP A 16 6.58 10.16 -4.31
CA ASP A 16 7.07 8.86 -4.76
C ASP A 16 8.48 8.52 -4.25
N GLN A 17 9.34 9.53 -4.16
CA GLN A 17 10.69 9.37 -3.63
C GLN A 17 10.67 9.08 -2.12
N GLU A 18 9.87 9.81 -1.36
CA GLU A 18 9.70 9.58 0.07
C GLU A 18 9.13 8.18 0.34
N LEU A 19 8.19 7.73 -0.49
CA LEU A 19 7.66 6.36 -0.40
C LEU A 19 8.79 5.32 -0.58
N ASP A 20 9.62 5.47 -1.60
CA ASP A 20 10.73 4.54 -1.86
C ASP A 20 11.73 4.50 -0.69
N GLU A 21 12.09 5.66 -0.14
CA GLU A 21 12.98 5.77 1.02
C GLU A 21 12.41 5.08 2.26
N ILE A 22 11.11 5.30 2.55
CA ILE A 22 10.42 4.68 3.69
C ILE A 22 10.36 3.15 3.53
N LEU A 23 10.04 2.67 2.32
CA LEU A 23 9.98 1.23 2.05
C LEU A 23 11.35 0.58 2.24
N ARG A 24 12.40 1.14 1.65
CA ARG A 24 13.77 0.61 1.75
C ARG A 24 14.26 0.58 3.19
N SER A 25 14.06 1.66 3.93
CA SER A 25 14.47 1.74 5.34
C SER A 25 13.78 0.68 6.19
N ASN A 26 12.44 0.59 6.12
CA ASN A 26 11.69 -0.36 6.94
C ASN A 26 11.98 -1.83 6.58
N ILE A 27 12.14 -2.13 5.30
CA ILE A 27 12.46 -3.49 4.84
C ILE A 27 13.87 -3.87 5.26
N SER A 28 14.87 -3.00 5.08
CA SER A 28 16.26 -3.29 5.45
C SER A 28 16.47 -3.43 6.96
N GLU A 29 15.72 -2.69 7.76
CA GLU A 29 15.74 -2.77 9.21
C GLU A 29 14.88 -3.91 9.78
N SER A 30 14.18 -4.66 8.93
CA SER A 30 13.23 -5.71 9.31
C SER A 30 12.14 -5.23 10.29
N ASN A 31 11.70 -3.99 10.12
CA ASN A 31 10.66 -3.41 10.95
C ASN A 31 9.29 -4.05 10.67
N ASN A 32 8.53 -4.27 11.72
CA ASN A 32 7.12 -4.65 11.57
C ASN A 32 6.31 -3.43 11.12
N PHE A 33 6.04 -3.35 9.82
CA PHE A 33 5.49 -2.18 9.18
C PHE A 33 4.27 -2.54 8.33
N LYS A 34 3.16 -1.86 8.58
CA LYS A 34 1.89 -2.07 7.88
C LYS A 34 1.62 -0.94 6.90
N ILE A 35 1.28 -1.31 5.68
CA ILE A 35 0.84 -0.39 4.63
C ILE A 35 -0.60 -0.73 4.25
N ILE A 36 -1.46 0.27 4.21
CA ILE A 36 -2.84 0.13 3.76
C ILE A 36 -3.10 1.12 2.62
N THR A 37 -3.76 0.64 1.59
CA THR A 37 -4.08 1.43 0.38
C THR A 37 -5.60 1.51 0.17
N PRO A 38 -6.33 2.23 1.05
CA PRO A 38 -7.78 2.28 0.96
C PRO A 38 -8.22 3.11 -0.26
N ASN A 39 -9.09 2.51 -1.07
CA ASN A 39 -9.77 3.20 -2.16
C ASN A 39 -11.03 3.95 -1.64
N PRO A 40 -11.72 4.75 -2.47
CA PRO A 40 -12.91 5.46 -2.05
C PRO A 40 -14.01 4.57 -1.46
N GLU A 41 -14.20 3.37 -1.96
CA GLU A 41 -15.19 2.41 -1.46
C GLU A 41 -14.88 2.00 0.00
N ILE A 42 -13.62 1.69 0.29
CA ILE A 42 -13.18 1.35 1.65
C ILE A 42 -13.35 2.54 2.58
N VAL A 43 -13.01 3.76 2.14
CA VAL A 43 -13.19 4.99 2.94
C VAL A 43 -14.68 5.21 3.26
N MET A 44 -15.57 5.03 2.28
CA MET A 44 -17.01 5.16 2.50
C MET A 44 -17.56 4.08 3.43
N ARG A 45 -17.09 2.85 3.30
CA ARG A 45 -17.46 1.76 4.20
C ARG A 45 -17.03 2.04 5.64
N ALA A 46 -15.84 2.61 5.82
CA ALA A 46 -15.29 2.97 7.12
C ALA A 46 -16.11 4.07 7.84
N GLN A 47 -16.91 4.88 7.13
CA GLN A 47 -17.79 5.86 7.76
C GLN A 47 -18.82 5.23 8.70
N LYS A 48 -19.19 3.99 8.47
CA LYS A 48 -20.16 3.22 9.26
C LYS A 48 -19.49 2.23 10.21
N ASP A 49 -18.17 2.21 10.25
CA ASP A 49 -17.38 1.22 11.00
C ASP A 49 -16.17 1.91 11.63
N HIS A 50 -16.34 2.34 12.88
CA HIS A 50 -15.29 3.03 13.65
C HIS A 50 -14.08 2.12 13.93
N GLU A 51 -14.28 0.82 14.04
CA GLU A 51 -13.20 -0.14 14.22
C GLU A 51 -12.33 -0.21 12.96
N LEU A 52 -12.94 -0.21 11.79
CA LEU A 52 -12.24 -0.16 10.51
C LEU A 52 -11.42 1.14 10.34
N ILE A 53 -11.99 2.29 10.69
CA ILE A 53 -11.23 3.57 10.70
C ILE A 53 -10.02 3.47 11.63
N GLY A 54 -10.20 2.96 12.83
CA GLY A 54 -9.12 2.77 13.80
C GLY A 54 -8.02 1.86 13.27
N LEU A 55 -8.40 0.75 12.65
CA LEU A 55 -7.48 -0.20 12.02
C LEU A 55 -6.65 0.45 10.90
N ILE A 56 -7.32 1.17 9.99
CA ILE A 56 -6.65 1.88 8.90
C ILE A 56 -5.67 2.91 9.46
N ASN A 57 -6.12 3.74 10.39
CA ASN A 57 -5.30 4.82 10.95
C ASN A 57 -4.13 4.32 11.82
N SER A 58 -4.15 3.06 12.25
CA SER A 58 -3.04 2.44 12.98
C SER A 58 -1.89 1.99 12.10
N ALA A 59 -2.04 2.01 10.78
CA ALA A 59 -0.99 1.61 9.86
C ALA A 59 0.16 2.62 9.82
N GLY A 60 1.37 2.13 9.53
CA GLY A 60 2.55 2.97 9.34
C GLY A 60 2.43 3.89 8.14
N LEU A 61 1.88 3.36 7.03
CA LEU A 61 1.50 4.13 5.85
C LEU A 61 0.05 3.87 5.46
N VAL A 62 -0.67 4.94 5.15
CA VAL A 62 -2.01 4.90 4.54
C VAL A 62 -1.93 5.68 3.24
N LEU A 63 -1.95 4.98 2.12
CA LEU A 63 -1.73 5.57 0.80
C LEU A 63 -3.04 5.85 0.06
N LYS A 64 -3.05 6.92 -0.72
CA LYS A 64 -4.21 7.35 -1.51
C LYS A 64 -4.35 6.48 -2.76
N ASP A 65 -5.14 5.42 -2.68
CA ASP A 65 -5.45 4.56 -3.81
C ASP A 65 -6.74 4.99 -4.49
N GLY A 66 -6.62 5.37 -5.74
CA GLY A 66 -7.72 5.85 -6.55
C GLY A 66 -7.84 7.37 -6.62
N VAL A 67 -8.22 7.84 -7.80
CA VAL A 67 -8.37 9.27 -8.12
C VAL A 67 -9.43 9.96 -7.25
N GLY A 68 -10.45 9.22 -6.81
CA GLY A 68 -11.52 9.76 -5.97
C GLY A 68 -11.03 10.34 -4.64
N ILE A 69 -10.01 9.75 -4.03
CA ILE A 69 -9.40 10.27 -2.80
C ILE A 69 -8.74 11.63 -3.06
N VAL A 70 -7.99 11.75 -4.16
CA VAL A 70 -7.32 13.00 -4.55
C VAL A 70 -8.33 14.09 -4.90
N ILE A 71 -9.44 13.73 -5.58
CA ILE A 71 -10.52 14.66 -5.88
C ILE A 71 -11.19 15.15 -4.59
N ALA A 72 -11.50 14.27 -3.65
CA ALA A 72 -12.08 14.64 -2.35
C ALA A 72 -11.15 15.57 -1.56
N GLN A 73 -9.85 15.29 -1.57
CA GLN A 73 -8.84 16.17 -0.98
C GLN A 73 -8.88 17.58 -1.58
N LYS A 74 -8.94 17.70 -2.91
CA LYS A 74 -8.99 18.99 -3.62
C LYS A 74 -10.29 19.75 -3.35
N ILE A 75 -11.42 19.05 -3.35
CA ILE A 75 -12.74 19.66 -3.02
C ILE A 75 -12.73 20.21 -1.60
N ALA A 76 -12.09 19.53 -0.66
CA ALA A 76 -11.93 19.99 0.72
C ALA A 76 -10.93 21.17 0.86
N GLY A 77 -10.28 21.60 -0.22
CA GLY A 77 -9.29 22.68 -0.20
C GLY A 77 -7.97 22.30 0.47
N ILE A 78 -7.66 21.02 0.55
CA ILE A 78 -6.44 20.51 1.18
C ILE A 78 -5.36 20.32 0.11
N GLU A 79 -4.26 21.04 0.24
CA GLU A 79 -3.08 20.86 -0.60
C GLU A 79 -2.30 19.61 -0.15
N GLY A 80 -1.75 18.86 -1.11
CA GLY A 80 -0.94 17.68 -0.83
C GLY A 80 -0.53 16.93 -2.08
N GLU A 81 0.25 15.89 -1.87
CA GLU A 81 0.77 15.02 -2.92
C GLU A 81 -0.33 14.24 -3.65
N GLY A 82 0.01 13.74 -4.82
CA GLY A 82 -0.87 12.92 -5.64
C GLY A 82 -1.17 11.54 -5.04
N ARG A 83 -1.75 10.66 -5.85
CA ARG A 83 -2.06 9.29 -5.43
C ARG A 83 -0.83 8.39 -5.55
N GLN A 84 -0.75 7.41 -4.64
CA GLN A 84 0.10 6.23 -4.78
C GLN A 84 -0.83 5.01 -4.84
N THR A 85 -0.87 4.33 -5.97
CA THR A 85 -1.74 3.16 -6.12
C THR A 85 -1.19 1.96 -5.36
N GLY A 86 -2.08 1.08 -4.91
CA GLY A 86 -1.67 -0.19 -4.30
C GLY A 86 -0.83 -1.03 -5.24
N PHE A 87 -1.15 -1.03 -6.52
CA PHE A 87 -0.41 -1.77 -7.54
C PHE A 87 1.03 -1.25 -7.74
N ASP A 88 1.20 0.07 -7.87
CA ASP A 88 2.54 0.67 -8.02
C ASP A 88 3.38 0.48 -6.76
N THR A 89 2.76 0.60 -5.59
CA THR A 89 3.41 0.34 -4.29
C THR A 89 3.86 -1.12 -4.19
N LEU A 90 3.01 -2.07 -4.59
CA LEU A 90 3.36 -3.48 -4.63
C LEU A 90 4.57 -3.73 -5.54
N ARG A 91 4.59 -3.13 -6.73
CA ARG A 91 5.73 -3.27 -7.65
C ARG A 91 7.03 -2.76 -7.06
N LYS A 92 6.99 -1.64 -6.34
CA LYS A 92 8.17 -1.12 -5.60
C LYS A 92 8.64 -2.11 -4.53
N ILE A 93 7.73 -2.66 -3.73
CA ILE A 93 8.05 -3.64 -2.69
C ILE A 93 8.66 -4.90 -3.31
N LEU A 94 8.09 -5.42 -4.40
CA LEU A 94 8.62 -6.59 -5.09
C LEU A 94 10.02 -6.33 -5.68
N SER A 95 10.25 -5.13 -6.22
CA SER A 95 11.56 -4.73 -6.73
C SER A 95 12.62 -4.70 -5.61
N ILE A 96 12.29 -4.13 -4.46
CA ILE A 96 13.18 -4.10 -3.29
C ILE A 96 13.42 -5.52 -2.76
N ALA A 97 12.37 -6.34 -2.67
CA ALA A 97 12.48 -7.73 -2.25
C ALA A 97 13.39 -8.55 -3.18
N ASP A 98 13.31 -8.30 -4.48
CA ASP A 98 14.16 -8.93 -5.49
C ASP A 98 15.63 -8.50 -5.34
N GLU A 99 15.89 -7.20 -5.21
CA GLU A 99 17.24 -6.67 -4.98
C GLU A 99 17.90 -7.26 -3.72
N MET A 100 17.12 -7.48 -2.68
CA MET A 100 17.59 -7.97 -1.38
C MET A 100 17.45 -9.49 -1.20
N SER A 101 16.97 -10.21 -2.21
CA SER A 101 16.71 -11.67 -2.18
C SER A 101 15.84 -12.11 -0.99
N LEU A 102 14.74 -11.39 -0.77
CA LEU A 102 13.85 -11.62 0.37
C LEU A 102 12.79 -12.69 0.10
N ASP A 103 12.31 -13.28 1.18
CA ASP A 103 11.15 -14.16 1.17
C ASP A 103 9.87 -13.35 1.18
N ILE A 104 8.89 -13.76 0.37
CA ILE A 104 7.55 -13.18 0.37
C ILE A 104 6.48 -14.27 0.52
N TYR A 105 5.37 -13.91 1.15
CA TYR A 105 4.16 -14.71 1.24
C TYR A 105 2.99 -13.92 0.69
N ILE A 106 2.17 -14.54 -0.17
CA ILE A 106 1.07 -13.86 -0.87
C ILE A 106 -0.26 -14.40 -0.37
N VAL A 107 -1.15 -13.51 0.04
CA VAL A 107 -2.49 -13.85 0.55
C VAL A 107 -3.56 -13.14 -0.25
N GLY A 108 -4.59 -13.85 -0.64
CA GLY A 108 -5.81 -13.29 -1.23
C GLY A 108 -6.10 -13.75 -2.65
N ALA A 109 -7.20 -13.24 -3.20
CA ALA A 109 -7.74 -13.59 -4.51
C ALA A 109 -8.26 -15.05 -4.62
N LYS A 110 -8.88 -15.33 -5.76
CA LYS A 110 -9.22 -16.70 -6.14
C LYS A 110 -7.97 -17.46 -6.54
N GLN A 111 -7.97 -18.78 -6.36
CA GLN A 111 -6.80 -19.62 -6.61
C GLN A 111 -6.20 -19.43 -8.01
N GLU A 112 -7.03 -19.38 -9.05
CA GLU A 112 -6.55 -19.15 -10.42
C GLU A 112 -5.84 -17.79 -10.59
N THR A 113 -6.39 -16.75 -10.00
CA THR A 113 -5.79 -15.40 -10.03
C THR A 113 -4.48 -15.37 -9.26
N LEU A 114 -4.43 -16.03 -8.11
CA LEU A 114 -3.24 -16.14 -7.28
C LEU A 114 -2.11 -16.89 -8.00
N ASP A 115 -2.42 -18.01 -8.64
CA ASP A 115 -1.46 -18.81 -9.41
C ASP A 115 -0.88 -18.00 -10.58
N GLN A 116 -1.73 -17.26 -11.29
CA GLN A 116 -1.32 -16.38 -12.38
C GLN A 116 -0.40 -15.26 -11.90
N ALA A 117 -0.75 -14.63 -10.78
CA ALA A 117 0.07 -13.57 -10.17
C ALA A 117 1.46 -14.10 -9.76
N ILE A 118 1.52 -15.29 -9.16
CA ILE A 118 2.78 -15.93 -8.78
C ILE A 118 3.65 -16.21 -10.00
N GLU A 119 3.07 -16.74 -11.10
CA GLU A 119 3.81 -16.94 -12.34
C GLU A 119 4.41 -15.65 -12.88
N ASN A 120 3.62 -14.58 -12.92
CA ASN A 120 4.06 -13.27 -13.40
C ASN A 120 5.17 -12.69 -12.51
N ILE A 121 5.05 -12.79 -11.20
CA ILE A 121 6.09 -12.35 -10.27
C ILE A 121 7.39 -13.11 -10.50
N LYS A 122 7.33 -14.42 -10.65
CA LYS A 122 8.51 -15.25 -10.92
C LYS A 122 9.19 -14.93 -12.23
N LYS A 123 8.44 -14.48 -13.24
CA LYS A 123 9.01 -14.03 -14.52
C LYS A 123 9.75 -12.72 -14.41
N ASP A 124 9.20 -11.76 -13.67
CA ASP A 124 9.71 -10.39 -13.58
C ASP A 124 10.78 -10.23 -12.50
N TYR A 125 10.73 -11.06 -11.45
CA TYR A 125 11.60 -10.98 -10.27
C TYR A 125 12.27 -12.33 -10.02
N LYS A 126 13.56 -12.44 -10.30
CA LYS A 126 14.28 -13.73 -10.30
C LYS A 126 14.92 -14.10 -8.96
N ASN A 127 15.18 -13.11 -8.09
CA ASN A 127 15.95 -13.28 -6.88
C ASN A 127 15.11 -13.33 -5.59
N LEU A 128 13.90 -12.79 -5.60
CA LEU A 128 12.99 -12.95 -4.46
C LEU A 128 12.48 -14.40 -4.39
N ASN A 129 12.10 -14.81 -3.21
CA ASN A 129 11.63 -16.18 -2.97
C ASN A 129 10.17 -16.16 -2.47
N ILE A 130 9.27 -16.81 -3.22
CA ILE A 130 7.88 -16.99 -2.79
C ILE A 130 7.80 -18.24 -1.92
N VAL A 131 7.74 -18.05 -0.61
CA VAL A 131 7.73 -19.15 0.38
C VAL A 131 6.36 -19.77 0.60
N GLY A 132 5.31 -19.13 0.14
CA GLY A 132 3.95 -19.67 0.20
C GLY A 132 2.89 -18.68 -0.26
N SER A 133 1.66 -19.20 -0.36
CA SER A 133 0.48 -18.43 -0.79
C SER A 133 -0.81 -19.07 -0.27
N HIS A 134 -1.84 -18.26 -0.12
CA HIS A 134 -3.16 -18.73 0.35
C HIS A 134 -4.31 -17.89 -0.21
#